data_dcea40fd453aa434e6d24b26de438b59
#
_entry.id   dcea40fd453aa434e6d24b26de438b59
#
_cell.length_a   1.000
_cell.length_b   1.000
_cell.length_c   1.000
_cell.angle_alpha   90.00
_cell.angle_beta   90.00
_cell.angle_gamma   90.00
#
_symmetry.space_group_name_H-M   'P 1'
#
loop_
_entity.id
_entity.type
_entity.pdbx_description
1 polymer ?
#
loop_
_entity_poly.entity_id
_entity_poly.type
_entity_poly.pdbx_seq_one_letter_code
_entity_poly.pdbx_strand_id
1 'polypeptide(L)'
;VEVLDGNSVIASDTVQTAGRAEIRTTLFIEDPILWSPEQPHLYEVRLTLLNRATGELDEATSYAGLREVSVTDGQLCLNGDPLYLRGVLDQGYFPQGWYTATTDEALRHDVELTLAMGFNCARKHQKAEDPRYLYWADKLGLMVWAERPSGRVFSTELIESLTTEWMELIKRDRANPSIIAWVPFNESWGVWHQSERPEQRAFVDAVTSLTKALDDSRVVVGNDGWEYSSGDLWTLHLYNDC
;
A
#
# COMPACT_ATOMS: atom_id res chain seq x y z
N VAL A 1 -3.42 23.97 -1.49
CA VAL A 1 -3.98 22.63 -1.19
C VAL A 1 -5.19 22.82 -0.31
N GLU A 2 -6.28 22.16 -0.63
CA GLU A 2 -7.51 22.14 0.18
C GLU A 2 -7.90 20.68 0.41
N VAL A 3 -8.37 20.37 1.60
CA VAL A 3 -9.01 19.10 1.94
C VAL A 3 -10.48 19.36 2.19
N LEU A 4 -11.34 18.58 1.53
CA LEU A 4 -12.78 18.76 1.58
C LEU A 4 -13.47 17.51 2.13
N ASP A 5 -14.52 17.73 2.92
CA ASP A 5 -15.51 16.73 3.27
C ASP A 5 -16.85 17.13 2.63
N GLY A 6 -17.26 16.37 1.63
CA GLY A 6 -18.32 16.79 0.71
C GLY A 6 -18.02 18.13 0.05
N ASN A 7 -18.85 19.14 0.31
CA ASN A 7 -18.66 20.48 -0.25
C ASN A 7 -17.93 21.45 0.69
N SER A 8 -17.52 21.00 1.86
CA SER A 8 -16.92 21.86 2.88
C SER A 8 -15.40 21.72 2.90
N VAL A 9 -14.67 22.82 2.75
CA VAL A 9 -13.23 22.86 3.00
C VAL A 9 -13.00 22.75 4.51
N ILE A 10 -12.33 21.68 4.94
CA ILE A 10 -12.06 21.40 6.35
C ILE A 10 -10.62 21.71 6.76
N ALA A 11 -9.71 21.74 5.79
CA ALA A 11 -8.33 22.18 6.00
C ALA A 11 -7.76 22.75 4.72
N SER A 12 -6.88 23.75 4.81
CA SER A 12 -6.22 24.33 3.66
C SER A 12 -4.86 24.91 4.01
N ASP A 13 -3.96 24.95 3.03
CA ASP A 13 -2.68 25.65 3.13
C ASP A 13 -2.25 26.20 1.77
N THR A 14 -1.47 27.27 1.81
CA THR A 14 -0.90 27.90 0.64
C THR A 14 0.61 27.98 0.77
N VAL A 15 1.33 27.21 -0.05
CA VAL A 15 2.79 27.12 -0.02
C VAL A 15 3.40 27.73 -1.27
N GLN A 16 4.49 28.49 -1.12
CA GLN A 16 5.25 28.96 -2.25
C GLN A 16 6.16 27.86 -2.82
N THR A 17 6.03 27.55 -4.09
CA THR A 17 6.83 26.49 -4.73
C THR A 17 8.30 26.86 -4.87
N ALA A 18 8.60 28.15 -5.07
CA ALA A 18 9.97 28.66 -5.24
C ALA A 18 10.80 27.85 -6.25
N GLY A 19 10.15 27.32 -7.31
CA GLY A 19 10.80 26.50 -8.33
C GLY A 19 11.12 25.05 -7.91
N ARG A 20 10.64 24.60 -6.77
CA ARG A 20 10.83 23.21 -6.31
C ARG A 20 9.89 22.25 -7.03
N ALA A 21 10.40 21.08 -7.39
CA ALA A 21 9.60 20.00 -7.99
C ALA A 21 8.77 19.24 -6.95
N GLU A 22 9.16 19.26 -5.67
CA GLU A 22 8.48 18.62 -4.55
C GLU A 22 8.24 19.65 -3.44
N ILE A 23 7.01 19.66 -2.93
CA ILE A 23 6.59 20.52 -1.82
C ILE A 23 5.95 19.63 -0.77
N ARG A 24 6.29 19.90 0.48
CA ARG A 24 5.69 19.24 1.64
C ARG A 24 5.00 20.30 2.49
N THR A 25 3.76 20.01 2.86
CA THR A 25 3.01 20.75 3.86
C THR A 25 2.27 19.77 4.75
N THR A 26 1.89 20.21 5.93
CA THR A 26 1.09 19.43 6.88
C THR A 26 -0.21 20.16 7.12
N LEU A 27 -1.32 19.46 6.90
CA LEU A 27 -2.65 19.94 7.19
C LEU A 27 -3.17 19.21 8.44
N PHE A 28 -3.81 19.94 9.31
CA PHE A 28 -4.47 19.40 10.50
C PHE A 28 -5.96 19.35 10.27
N ILE A 29 -6.58 18.20 10.52
CA ILE A 29 -8.03 18.00 10.46
C ILE A 29 -8.50 17.72 11.88
N GLU A 30 -9.43 18.55 12.39
CA GLU A 30 -10.03 18.38 13.69
C GLU A 30 -11.10 17.28 13.63
N ASP A 31 -11.08 16.35 14.59
CA ASP A 31 -12.00 15.22 14.69
C ASP A 31 -12.20 14.44 13.36
N PRO A 32 -11.14 13.89 12.76
CA PRO A 32 -11.22 13.27 11.45
C PRO A 32 -12.07 11.99 11.47
N ILE A 33 -12.84 11.78 10.43
CA ILE A 33 -13.48 10.49 10.16
C ILE A 33 -12.39 9.54 9.64
N LEU A 34 -12.12 8.47 10.39
CA LEU A 34 -11.10 7.50 10.02
C LEU A 34 -11.65 6.49 9.01
N TRP A 35 -10.81 6.16 8.04
CA TRP A 35 -11.09 5.12 7.06
C TRP A 35 -11.05 3.74 7.74
N SER A 36 -12.07 2.92 7.51
CA SER A 36 -12.11 1.50 7.88
C SER A 36 -12.89 0.71 6.83
N PRO A 37 -12.84 -0.64 6.85
CA PRO A 37 -13.68 -1.47 5.99
C PRO A 37 -15.17 -1.17 6.10
N GLU A 38 -15.66 -0.89 7.30
CA GLU A 38 -17.06 -0.58 7.61
C GLU A 38 -17.44 0.84 7.24
N GLN A 39 -16.47 1.75 7.26
CA GLN A 39 -16.63 3.17 6.93
C GLN A 39 -15.45 3.64 6.06
N PRO A 40 -15.43 3.33 4.76
CA PRO A 40 -14.32 3.68 3.86
C PRO A 40 -14.39 5.16 3.47
N HIS A 41 -14.24 6.05 4.47
CA HIS A 41 -14.33 7.48 4.29
C HIS A 41 -13.10 8.03 3.57
N LEU A 42 -13.34 8.78 2.50
CA LEU A 42 -12.31 9.44 1.70
C LEU A 42 -12.60 10.93 1.58
N TYR A 43 -11.62 11.74 1.96
CA TYR A 43 -11.64 13.19 1.75
C TYR A 43 -11.21 13.53 0.34
N GLU A 44 -11.83 14.52 -0.29
CA GLU A 44 -11.32 15.10 -1.54
C GLU A 44 -10.11 15.99 -1.22
N VAL A 45 -9.07 15.87 -2.04
CA VAL A 45 -7.90 16.75 -2.01
C VAL A 45 -7.85 17.55 -3.29
N ARG A 46 -7.97 18.87 -3.19
CA ARG A 46 -7.87 19.80 -4.31
C ARG A 46 -6.52 20.52 -4.29
N LEU A 47 -5.83 20.45 -5.40
CA LEU A 47 -4.55 21.10 -5.63
C LEU A 47 -4.75 22.22 -6.66
N THR A 48 -4.40 23.45 -6.31
CA THR A 48 -4.44 24.59 -7.22
C THR A 48 -3.03 25.18 -7.31
N LEU A 49 -2.48 25.20 -8.52
CA LEU A 49 -1.20 25.85 -8.81
C LEU A 49 -1.46 27.20 -9.48
N LEU A 50 -1.02 28.30 -8.84
CA LEU A 50 -1.13 29.63 -9.37
C LEU A 50 0.23 30.18 -9.81
N ASN A 51 0.36 30.49 -11.10
CA ASN A 51 1.46 31.30 -11.59
C ASN A 51 1.17 32.79 -11.33
N ARG A 52 1.81 33.36 -10.32
CA ARG A 52 1.55 34.76 -9.92
C ARG A 52 2.00 35.79 -10.96
N ALA A 53 2.90 35.43 -11.86
CA ALA A 53 3.40 36.35 -12.89
C ALA A 53 2.43 36.45 -14.07
N THR A 54 1.78 35.35 -14.45
CA THR A 54 0.85 35.29 -15.61
C THR A 54 -0.63 35.26 -15.18
N GLY A 55 -0.92 34.90 -13.94
CA GLY A 55 -2.27 34.65 -13.46
C GLY A 55 -2.87 33.31 -13.91
N GLU A 56 -2.06 32.45 -14.53
CA GLU A 56 -2.50 31.12 -14.97
C GLU A 56 -2.74 30.20 -13.76
N LEU A 57 -3.82 29.44 -13.84
CA LEU A 57 -4.20 28.43 -12.87
C LEU A 57 -4.14 27.04 -13.49
N ASP A 58 -3.64 26.06 -12.70
CA ASP A 58 -3.74 24.65 -13.01
C ASP A 58 -4.33 23.94 -11.77
N GLU A 59 -5.26 23.03 -12.00
CA GLU A 59 -5.99 22.36 -10.92
C GLU A 59 -5.93 20.83 -11.11
N ALA A 60 -5.76 20.14 -10.00
CA ALA A 60 -5.84 18.69 -9.92
C ALA A 60 -6.64 18.28 -8.69
N THR A 61 -7.36 17.19 -8.81
CA THR A 61 -8.07 16.57 -7.69
C THR A 61 -7.50 15.20 -7.39
N SER A 62 -7.49 14.86 -6.11
CA SER A 62 -7.08 13.57 -5.57
C SER A 62 -7.96 13.24 -4.37
N TYR A 63 -7.62 12.23 -3.62
CA TYR A 63 -8.29 11.89 -2.36
C TYR A 63 -7.30 11.43 -1.30
N ALA A 64 -7.76 11.41 -0.05
CA ALA A 64 -7.01 10.85 1.08
C ALA A 64 -7.96 10.14 2.04
N GLY A 65 -7.53 9.02 2.59
CA GLY A 65 -8.17 8.36 3.72
C GLY A 65 -7.22 8.38 4.92
N LEU A 66 -7.75 8.74 6.08
CA LEU A 66 -6.97 8.79 7.33
C LEU A 66 -7.21 7.52 8.13
N ARG A 67 -6.17 6.84 8.52
CA ARG A 67 -6.24 5.64 9.37
C ARG A 67 -4.90 5.41 10.07
N GLU A 68 -4.92 4.60 11.12
CA GLU A 68 -3.73 4.09 11.80
C GLU A 68 -3.67 2.57 11.66
N VAL A 69 -2.49 2.04 11.32
CA VAL A 69 -2.20 0.60 11.37
C VAL A 69 -1.05 0.38 12.35
N SER A 70 -1.27 -0.46 13.34
CA SER A 70 -0.27 -0.72 14.38
C SER A 70 -0.23 -2.18 14.79
N VAL A 71 0.83 -2.57 15.51
CA VAL A 71 0.90 -3.84 16.25
C VAL A 71 1.00 -3.49 17.72
N THR A 72 -0.03 -3.84 18.47
CA THR A 72 -0.13 -3.56 19.90
C THR A 72 -0.39 -4.85 20.65
N ASP A 73 0.43 -5.16 21.67
CA ASP A 73 0.37 -6.38 22.44
C ASP A 73 0.38 -7.67 21.59
N GLY A 74 1.14 -7.65 20.47
CA GLY A 74 1.25 -8.76 19.53
C GLY A 74 0.03 -8.94 18.59
N GLN A 75 -0.89 -7.99 18.58
CA GLN A 75 -2.07 -7.99 17.70
C GLN A 75 -1.97 -6.89 16.67
N LEU A 76 -2.33 -7.20 15.42
CA LEU A 76 -2.53 -6.20 14.37
C LEU A 76 -3.78 -5.39 14.72
N CYS A 77 -3.67 -4.07 14.67
CA CYS A 77 -4.75 -3.14 14.97
C CYS A 77 -4.99 -2.18 13.80
N LEU A 78 -6.25 -1.80 13.61
CA LEU A 78 -6.67 -0.71 12.74
C LEU A 78 -7.41 0.34 13.57
N ASN A 79 -6.95 1.59 13.54
CA ASN A 79 -7.51 2.70 14.32
C ASN A 79 -7.58 2.42 15.84
N GLY A 80 -6.61 1.65 16.35
CA GLY A 80 -6.53 1.26 17.75
C GLY A 80 -7.31 -0.01 18.12
N ASP A 81 -8.18 -0.51 17.26
CA ASP A 81 -8.97 -1.71 17.50
C ASP A 81 -8.28 -2.96 16.94
N PRO A 82 -8.31 -4.10 17.67
CA PRO A 82 -7.77 -5.36 17.17
C PRO A 82 -8.42 -5.81 15.86
N LEU A 83 -7.59 -6.17 14.89
CA LEU A 83 -8.02 -6.52 13.54
C LEU A 83 -7.85 -8.02 13.29
N TYR A 84 -8.93 -8.72 12.94
CA TYR A 84 -8.89 -10.09 12.45
C TYR A 84 -8.99 -10.11 10.92
N LEU A 85 -7.91 -10.56 10.27
CA LEU A 85 -7.85 -10.64 8.81
C LEU A 85 -8.48 -11.94 8.30
N ARG A 86 -9.46 -11.82 7.45
CA ARG A 86 -9.98 -12.87 6.59
C ARG A 86 -9.52 -12.54 5.18
N GLY A 87 -8.28 -12.95 4.89
CA GLY A 87 -7.62 -12.61 3.64
C GLY A 87 -7.82 -13.67 2.56
N VAL A 88 -7.81 -13.24 1.31
CA VAL A 88 -7.68 -14.08 0.14
C VAL A 88 -6.34 -13.83 -0.56
N LEU A 89 -5.69 -14.89 -1.03
CA LEU A 89 -4.54 -14.77 -1.93
C LEU A 89 -5.06 -14.47 -3.34
N ASP A 90 -4.63 -13.35 -3.88
CA ASP A 90 -5.08 -12.85 -5.17
C ASP A 90 -3.88 -12.54 -6.08
N GLN A 91 -3.73 -13.29 -7.16
CA GLN A 91 -2.69 -13.11 -8.16
C GLN A 91 -3.09 -12.14 -9.28
N GLY A 92 -4.32 -11.64 -9.27
CA GLY A 92 -4.80 -10.64 -10.22
C GLY A 92 -4.87 -11.14 -11.66
N TYR A 93 -5.40 -12.36 -11.89
CA TYR A 93 -5.65 -12.89 -13.21
C TYR A 93 -7.11 -12.69 -13.62
N PHE A 94 -7.30 -12.29 -14.87
CA PHE A 94 -8.61 -12.02 -15.46
C PHE A 94 -8.84 -12.93 -16.67
N PRO A 95 -10.07 -13.49 -16.85
CA PRO A 95 -10.32 -14.44 -17.94
C PRO A 95 -10.03 -13.92 -19.34
N GLN A 96 -10.25 -12.63 -19.59
CA GLN A 96 -10.08 -12.01 -20.91
C GLN A 96 -8.72 -11.33 -21.09
N GLY A 97 -8.10 -10.86 -19.98
CA GLY A 97 -6.90 -10.03 -19.99
C GLY A 97 -5.68 -10.68 -19.36
N TRP A 98 -5.81 -11.92 -18.90
CA TRP A 98 -4.74 -12.65 -18.19
C TRP A 98 -4.26 -11.86 -16.97
N TYR A 99 -3.08 -11.30 -17.04
CA TYR A 99 -2.45 -10.55 -15.94
C TYR A 99 -2.89 -9.08 -15.87
N THR A 100 -3.80 -8.67 -16.75
CA THR A 100 -4.28 -7.29 -16.84
C THR A 100 -5.80 -7.27 -16.92
N ALA A 101 -6.45 -6.45 -16.12
CA ALA A 101 -7.87 -6.20 -16.25
C ALA A 101 -8.17 -5.49 -17.58
N THR A 102 -9.22 -5.92 -18.27
CA THR A 102 -9.60 -5.31 -19.55
C THR A 102 -10.39 -4.01 -19.40
N THR A 103 -11.04 -3.82 -18.27
CA THR A 103 -11.84 -2.65 -17.95
C THR A 103 -11.72 -2.25 -16.49
N ASP A 104 -12.11 -1.03 -16.16
CA ASP A 104 -12.19 -0.53 -14.79
C ASP A 104 -13.26 -1.27 -13.98
N GLU A 105 -14.38 -1.60 -14.62
CA GLU A 105 -15.47 -2.37 -14.02
C GLU A 105 -15.02 -3.77 -13.60
N ALA A 106 -14.08 -4.39 -14.34
CA ALA A 106 -13.52 -5.69 -13.96
C ALA A 106 -12.72 -5.59 -12.65
N LEU A 107 -11.94 -4.53 -12.46
CA LEU A 107 -11.21 -4.27 -11.21
C LEU A 107 -12.17 -4.01 -10.05
N ARG A 108 -13.19 -3.19 -10.27
CA ARG A 108 -14.22 -2.92 -9.28
C ARG A 108 -14.96 -4.19 -8.88
N HIS A 109 -15.39 -4.99 -9.85
CA HIS A 109 -16.12 -6.24 -9.62
C HIS A 109 -15.29 -7.24 -8.80
N ASP A 110 -13.99 -7.31 -9.04
CA ASP A 110 -13.07 -8.19 -8.30
C ASP A 110 -13.04 -7.82 -6.80
N VAL A 111 -12.97 -6.53 -6.48
CA VAL A 111 -13.08 -6.02 -5.11
C VAL A 111 -14.45 -6.32 -4.49
N GLU A 112 -15.54 -6.03 -5.22
CA GLU A 112 -16.92 -6.29 -4.77
C GLU A 112 -17.15 -7.78 -4.49
N LEU A 113 -16.65 -8.65 -5.34
CA LEU A 113 -16.78 -10.10 -5.20
C LEU A 113 -16.00 -10.61 -3.98
N THR A 114 -14.78 -10.11 -3.77
CA THR A 114 -13.96 -10.43 -2.60
C THR A 114 -14.70 -10.10 -1.31
N LEU A 115 -15.27 -8.91 -1.21
CA LEU A 115 -16.08 -8.48 -0.06
C LEU A 115 -17.36 -9.32 0.09
N ALA A 116 -18.06 -9.60 -1.00
CA ALA A 116 -19.28 -10.38 -1.00
C ALA A 116 -19.07 -11.83 -0.54
N MET A 117 -17.88 -12.40 -0.75
CA MET A 117 -17.48 -13.71 -0.24
C MET A 117 -17.12 -13.69 1.26
N GLY A 118 -17.13 -12.53 1.91
CA GLY A 118 -16.86 -12.37 3.35
C GLY A 118 -15.40 -12.17 3.69
N PHE A 119 -14.52 -11.97 2.71
CA PHE A 119 -13.15 -11.54 2.95
C PHE A 119 -13.11 -10.03 3.27
N ASN A 120 -12.16 -9.62 4.10
CA ASN A 120 -11.92 -8.20 4.40
C ASN A 120 -10.53 -7.73 3.96
N CYS A 121 -9.74 -8.63 3.37
CA CYS A 121 -8.39 -8.34 2.92
C CYS A 121 -8.05 -9.15 1.65
N ALA A 122 -7.36 -8.54 0.70
CA ALA A 122 -6.72 -9.21 -0.42
C ALA A 122 -5.21 -9.05 -0.33
N ARG A 123 -4.48 -10.16 -0.29
CA ARG A 123 -3.05 -10.16 -0.49
C ARG A 123 -2.76 -10.24 -1.98
N LYS A 124 -2.25 -9.15 -2.57
CA LYS A 124 -1.91 -9.09 -4.01
C LYS A 124 -0.60 -9.82 -4.27
N HIS A 125 -0.70 -11.15 -4.34
CA HIS A 125 0.43 -12.06 -4.33
C HIS A 125 1.34 -11.90 -5.55
N GLN A 126 2.58 -11.49 -5.31
CA GLN A 126 3.63 -11.30 -6.30
C GLN A 126 3.21 -10.41 -7.48
N LYS A 127 2.40 -9.38 -7.21
CA LYS A 127 1.90 -8.46 -8.21
C LYS A 127 1.89 -7.03 -7.67
N ALA A 128 2.54 -6.11 -8.38
CA ALA A 128 2.29 -4.68 -8.25
C ALA A 128 0.97 -4.37 -8.98
N GLU A 129 -0.11 -4.19 -8.23
CA GLU A 129 -1.44 -4.11 -8.82
C GLU A 129 -1.69 -2.78 -9.55
N ASP A 130 -2.70 -2.77 -10.41
CA ASP A 130 -3.18 -1.57 -11.10
C ASP A 130 -3.66 -0.53 -10.07
N PRO A 131 -3.26 0.74 -10.15
CA PRO A 131 -3.73 1.79 -9.22
C PRO A 131 -5.25 1.94 -9.14
N ARG A 132 -5.98 1.60 -10.20
CA ARG A 132 -7.46 1.61 -10.19
C ARG A 132 -8.04 0.52 -9.29
N TYR A 133 -7.38 -0.63 -9.14
CA TYR A 133 -7.78 -1.64 -8.16
C TYR A 133 -7.67 -1.07 -6.74
N LEU A 134 -6.55 -0.39 -6.44
CA LEU A 134 -6.35 0.25 -5.14
C LEU A 134 -7.39 1.35 -4.87
N TYR A 135 -7.73 2.13 -5.90
CA TYR A 135 -8.83 3.10 -5.81
C TYR A 135 -10.17 2.44 -5.40
N TRP A 136 -10.52 1.31 -6.02
CA TRP A 136 -11.74 0.59 -5.66
C TRP A 136 -11.64 -0.05 -4.28
N ALA A 137 -10.48 -0.57 -3.89
CA ALA A 137 -10.24 -1.06 -2.55
C ALA A 137 -10.39 0.04 -1.50
N ASP A 138 -9.83 1.23 -1.75
CA ASP A 138 -9.97 2.41 -0.89
C ASP A 138 -11.44 2.82 -0.74
N LYS A 139 -12.18 2.82 -1.85
CA LYS A 139 -13.56 3.30 -1.91
C LYS A 139 -14.58 2.32 -1.34
N LEU A 140 -14.30 1.03 -1.44
CA LEU A 140 -15.23 -0.04 -1.02
C LEU A 140 -14.84 -0.69 0.32
N GLY A 141 -13.70 -0.33 0.90
CA GLY A 141 -13.29 -0.80 2.22
C GLY A 141 -12.58 -2.16 2.21
N LEU A 142 -11.96 -2.58 1.11
CA LEU A 142 -11.16 -3.79 1.08
C LEU A 142 -9.72 -3.47 1.50
N MET A 143 -9.23 -4.08 2.56
CA MET A 143 -7.82 -3.98 2.95
C MET A 143 -6.91 -4.73 1.97
N VAL A 144 -5.69 -4.25 1.79
CA VAL A 144 -4.72 -4.81 0.84
C VAL A 144 -3.37 -5.04 1.52
N TRP A 145 -2.79 -6.21 1.29
CA TRP A 145 -1.37 -6.47 1.45
C TRP A 145 -0.71 -6.31 0.08
N ALA A 146 0.16 -5.33 -0.05
CA ALA A 146 0.78 -4.99 -1.32
C ALA A 146 2.14 -5.65 -1.47
N GLU A 147 2.32 -6.36 -2.58
CA GLU A 147 3.53 -7.07 -2.96
C GLU A 147 4.07 -6.60 -4.31
N ARG A 148 5.22 -7.12 -4.65
CA ARG A 148 5.81 -7.08 -5.98
C ARG A 148 6.26 -8.49 -6.39
N PRO A 149 6.45 -8.76 -7.69
CA PRO A 149 7.04 -10.01 -8.15
C PRO A 149 8.42 -10.24 -7.56
N SER A 150 8.66 -11.42 -7.02
CA SER A 150 9.97 -11.81 -6.47
C SER A 150 10.93 -12.21 -7.58
N GLY A 151 12.23 -12.01 -7.35
CA GLY A 151 13.29 -12.60 -8.18
C GLY A 151 13.47 -14.08 -7.90
N ARG A 152 14.21 -14.78 -8.78
CA ARG A 152 14.48 -16.22 -8.59
C ARG A 152 15.90 -16.51 -8.12
N VAL A 153 16.84 -15.64 -8.41
CA VAL A 153 18.27 -15.84 -8.15
C VAL A 153 18.83 -14.63 -7.43
N PHE A 154 19.51 -14.85 -6.31
CA PHE A 154 20.21 -13.79 -5.60
C PHE A 154 21.42 -13.32 -6.43
N SER A 155 21.42 -12.06 -6.81
CA SER A 155 22.48 -11.43 -7.58
C SER A 155 22.48 -9.92 -7.36
N THR A 156 23.54 -9.24 -7.82
CA THR A 156 23.61 -7.78 -7.79
C THR A 156 22.49 -7.14 -8.60
N GLU A 157 22.15 -7.71 -9.75
CA GLU A 157 21.07 -7.23 -10.61
C GLU A 157 19.70 -7.36 -9.90
N LEU A 158 19.49 -8.43 -9.14
CA LEU A 158 18.28 -8.55 -8.32
C LEU A 158 18.23 -7.47 -7.24
N ILE A 159 19.33 -7.24 -6.53
CA ILE A 159 19.40 -6.21 -5.49
C ILE A 159 19.04 -4.83 -6.07
N GLU A 160 19.64 -4.46 -7.19
CA GLU A 160 19.43 -3.17 -7.85
C GLU A 160 18.00 -3.02 -8.37
N SER A 161 17.50 -3.99 -9.14
CA SER A 161 16.16 -3.93 -9.74
C SER A 161 15.07 -3.97 -8.68
N LEU A 162 15.17 -4.89 -7.71
CA LEU A 162 14.18 -5.03 -6.64
C LEU A 162 14.10 -3.74 -5.83
N THR A 163 15.23 -3.20 -5.41
CA THR A 163 15.25 -1.99 -4.58
C THR A 163 14.65 -0.80 -5.33
N THR A 164 15.01 -0.62 -6.60
CA THR A 164 14.50 0.47 -7.43
C THR A 164 12.99 0.37 -7.63
N GLU A 165 12.51 -0.79 -8.10
CA GLU A 165 11.09 -1.03 -8.35
C GLU A 165 10.26 -0.93 -7.07
N TRP A 166 10.78 -1.44 -5.94
CA TRP A 166 10.10 -1.38 -4.65
C TRP A 166 9.92 0.04 -4.15
N MET A 167 10.94 0.87 -4.28
CA MET A 167 10.85 2.29 -3.92
C MET A 167 9.81 3.02 -4.78
N GLU A 168 9.78 2.77 -6.09
CA GLU A 168 8.79 3.37 -6.98
C GLU A 168 7.37 2.90 -6.67
N LEU A 169 7.20 1.62 -6.35
CA LEU A 169 5.90 1.08 -5.93
C LEU A 169 5.38 1.75 -4.66
N ILE A 170 6.22 1.85 -3.62
CA ILE A 170 5.83 2.54 -2.38
C ILE A 170 5.49 4.01 -2.66
N LYS A 171 6.29 4.73 -3.43
CA LYS A 171 6.01 6.12 -3.80
C LYS A 171 4.68 6.28 -4.52
N ARG A 172 4.36 5.37 -5.44
CA ARG A 172 3.11 5.37 -6.20
C ARG A 172 1.90 5.14 -5.28
N ASP A 173 1.99 4.13 -4.39
CA ASP A 173 0.82 3.55 -3.73
C ASP A 173 0.66 3.93 -2.26
N ARG A 174 1.66 4.56 -1.63
CA ARG A 174 1.60 4.91 -0.19
C ARG A 174 0.47 5.87 0.20
N ALA A 175 -0.19 6.53 -0.76
CA ALA A 175 -1.36 7.38 -0.50
C ALA A 175 -2.66 6.58 -0.34
N ASN A 176 -2.70 5.29 -0.73
CA ASN A 176 -3.90 4.47 -0.66
C ASN A 176 -4.15 3.97 0.77
N PRO A 177 -5.24 4.36 1.44
CA PRO A 177 -5.53 3.93 2.81
C PRO A 177 -5.81 2.42 2.94
N SER A 178 -6.31 1.77 1.89
CA SER A 178 -6.57 0.33 1.87
C SER A 178 -5.33 -0.52 2.06
N ILE A 179 -4.15 -0.06 1.63
CA ILE A 179 -2.90 -0.79 1.88
C ILE A 179 -2.58 -0.72 3.36
N ILE A 180 -2.60 -1.87 4.04
CA ILE A 180 -2.29 -1.99 5.47
C ILE A 180 -0.94 -2.68 5.74
N ALA A 181 -0.41 -3.40 4.76
CA ALA A 181 0.88 -4.08 4.87
C ALA A 181 1.68 -4.01 3.57
N TRP A 182 3.00 -3.88 3.72
CA TRP A 182 3.98 -4.01 2.65
C TRP A 182 4.70 -5.34 2.75
N VAL A 183 4.81 -6.08 1.63
CA VAL A 183 5.42 -7.41 1.58
C VAL A 183 6.48 -7.46 0.47
N PRO A 184 7.75 -7.12 0.78
CA PRO A 184 8.81 -7.07 -0.23
C PRO A 184 9.24 -8.44 -0.76
N PHE A 185 9.17 -9.51 0.07
CA PHE A 185 9.55 -10.86 -0.31
C PHE A 185 8.46 -11.87 0.05
N ASN A 186 8.28 -12.86 -0.81
CA ASN A 186 7.40 -14.01 -0.62
C ASN A 186 8.21 -15.31 -0.63
N GLU A 187 8.04 -16.16 0.38
CA GLU A 187 8.58 -17.53 0.46
C GLU A 187 10.08 -17.61 0.14
N SER A 188 10.84 -16.62 0.56
CA SER A 188 12.29 -16.52 0.31
C SER A 188 12.69 -16.54 -1.17
N TRP A 189 11.77 -16.31 -2.12
CA TRP A 189 12.14 -16.26 -3.54
C TRP A 189 13.21 -15.20 -3.81
N GLY A 190 14.33 -15.64 -4.38
CA GLY A 190 15.51 -14.82 -4.63
C GLY A 190 16.45 -14.63 -3.43
N VAL A 191 16.05 -15.07 -2.23
CA VAL A 191 16.81 -15.00 -0.97
C VAL A 191 16.65 -16.29 -0.15
N TRP A 192 16.82 -17.44 -0.83
CA TRP A 192 16.46 -18.80 -0.37
C TRP A 192 17.15 -19.30 0.90
N HIS A 193 18.23 -18.67 1.34
CA HIS A 193 19.09 -19.19 2.40
C HIS A 193 19.45 -18.11 3.40
N GLN A 194 18.45 -17.39 3.91
CA GLN A 194 18.67 -16.30 4.88
C GLN A 194 19.33 -16.77 6.18
N SER A 195 19.02 -18.02 6.61
CA SER A 195 19.62 -18.63 7.80
C SER A 195 21.10 -18.96 7.64
N GLU A 196 21.54 -19.26 6.42
CA GLU A 196 22.90 -19.75 6.11
C GLU A 196 23.77 -18.69 5.42
N ARG A 197 23.14 -17.70 4.74
CA ARG A 197 23.81 -16.69 3.93
C ARG A 197 23.56 -15.28 4.47
N PRO A 198 24.53 -14.72 5.21
CA PRO A 198 24.41 -13.40 5.83
C PRO A 198 24.08 -12.28 4.84
N GLU A 199 24.59 -12.38 3.60
CA GLU A 199 24.32 -11.39 2.55
C GLU A 199 22.85 -11.35 2.12
N GLN A 200 22.16 -12.50 2.07
CA GLN A 200 20.73 -12.57 1.75
C GLN A 200 19.87 -12.02 2.90
N ARG A 201 20.21 -12.39 4.13
CA ARG A 201 19.58 -11.83 5.32
C ARG A 201 19.74 -10.32 5.36
N ALA A 202 20.96 -9.82 5.17
CA ALA A 202 21.25 -8.40 5.17
C ALA A 202 20.43 -7.64 4.11
N PHE A 203 20.19 -8.26 2.95
CA PHE A 203 19.36 -7.66 1.92
C PHE A 203 17.87 -7.59 2.33
N VAL A 204 17.30 -8.64 2.91
CA VAL A 204 15.93 -8.63 3.44
C VAL A 204 15.78 -7.57 4.53
N ASP A 205 16.72 -7.50 5.48
CA ASP A 205 16.72 -6.53 6.58
C ASP A 205 16.84 -5.09 6.05
N ALA A 206 17.69 -4.88 5.04
CA ALA A 206 17.86 -3.57 4.40
C ALA A 206 16.58 -3.11 3.68
N VAL A 207 15.93 -3.99 2.91
CA VAL A 207 14.67 -3.65 2.21
C VAL A 207 13.53 -3.42 3.21
N THR A 208 13.45 -4.22 4.28
CA THR A 208 12.49 -3.99 5.36
C THR A 208 12.68 -2.62 6.01
N SER A 209 13.92 -2.27 6.35
CA SER A 209 14.26 -0.96 6.93
C SER A 209 14.00 0.19 5.96
N LEU A 210 14.32 0.01 4.68
CA LEU A 210 14.02 0.97 3.62
C LEU A 210 12.51 1.21 3.48
N THR A 211 11.70 0.16 3.54
CA THR A 211 10.24 0.25 3.51
C THR A 211 9.74 1.13 4.63
N LYS A 212 10.18 0.89 5.87
CA LYS A 212 9.85 1.71 7.04
C LYS A 212 10.30 3.17 6.90
N ALA A 213 11.46 3.42 6.31
CA ALA A 213 11.96 4.78 6.09
C ALA A 213 11.15 5.55 5.03
N LEU A 214 10.54 4.84 4.08
CA LEU A 214 9.69 5.44 3.03
C LEU A 214 8.24 5.60 3.47
N ASP A 215 7.76 4.68 4.32
CA ASP A 215 6.39 4.64 4.83
C ASP A 215 6.35 3.91 6.18
N ASP A 216 6.25 4.68 7.26
CA ASP A 216 6.14 4.20 8.64
C ASP A 216 4.69 4.00 9.11
N SER A 217 3.72 4.31 8.25
CA SER A 217 2.28 4.27 8.57
C SER A 217 1.63 2.89 8.37
N ARG A 218 2.42 1.87 8.01
CA ARG A 218 1.97 0.50 7.72
C ARG A 218 2.91 -0.53 8.33
N VAL A 219 2.38 -1.72 8.55
CA VAL A 219 3.23 -2.85 8.94
C VAL A 219 4.01 -3.38 7.74
N VAL A 220 5.18 -3.95 8.02
CA VAL A 220 6.01 -4.63 7.02
C VAL A 220 6.14 -6.10 7.38
N VAL A 221 5.80 -6.97 6.43
CA VAL A 221 6.08 -8.40 6.46
C VAL A 221 7.34 -8.61 5.63
N GLY A 222 8.50 -8.67 6.27
CA GLY A 222 9.79 -8.64 5.57
C GLY A 222 9.96 -9.77 4.56
N ASN A 223 9.56 -11.00 4.93
CA ASN A 223 9.48 -12.15 4.04
C ASN A 223 8.27 -12.99 4.46
N ASP A 224 7.29 -13.13 3.58
CA ASP A 224 6.04 -13.79 3.92
C ASP A 224 6.16 -15.33 3.78
N GLY A 225 5.82 -16.03 4.84
CA GLY A 225 5.55 -17.45 4.88
C GLY A 225 6.69 -18.39 5.28
N TRP A 226 7.94 -18.04 5.01
CA TRP A 226 9.09 -18.95 5.25
C TRP A 226 10.10 -18.35 6.24
N GLU A 227 11.39 -18.20 5.82
CA GLU A 227 12.42 -17.70 6.73
C GLU A 227 12.12 -16.26 7.16
N TYR A 228 12.23 -16.00 8.46
CA TYR A 228 12.02 -14.68 9.03
C TYR A 228 13.34 -14.09 9.52
N SER A 229 13.64 -12.87 9.14
CA SER A 229 14.77 -12.11 9.67
C SER A 229 14.34 -10.80 10.30
N SER A 230 13.40 -10.08 9.67
CA SER A 230 12.92 -8.79 10.14
C SER A 230 11.50 -8.50 9.63
N GLY A 231 10.82 -7.56 10.29
CA GLY A 231 9.44 -7.16 9.97
C GLY A 231 8.62 -6.95 11.24
N ASP A 232 7.39 -6.45 11.07
CA ASP A 232 6.46 -6.23 12.18
C ASP A 232 5.60 -7.47 12.46
N LEU A 233 5.39 -8.30 11.45
CA LEU A 233 4.59 -9.52 11.52
C LEU A 233 5.43 -10.72 11.08
N TRP A 234 5.29 -11.80 11.80
CA TRP A 234 5.79 -13.11 11.39
C TRP A 234 4.63 -13.92 10.82
N THR A 235 4.84 -14.50 9.65
CA THR A 235 3.84 -15.27 8.91
C THR A 235 4.35 -16.66 8.62
N LEU A 236 3.44 -17.62 8.47
CA LEU A 236 3.75 -18.99 8.17
C LEU A 236 2.80 -19.53 7.08
N HIS A 237 3.37 -20.06 6.02
CA HIS A 237 2.60 -20.79 5.01
C HIS A 237 2.54 -22.27 5.38
N LEU A 238 1.34 -22.78 5.52
CA LEU A 238 1.07 -24.20 5.83
C LEU A 238 0.46 -24.85 4.60
N TYR A 239 1.15 -25.87 4.07
CA TYR A 239 0.71 -26.66 2.93
C TYR A 239 0.34 -28.07 3.44
N ASN A 240 -0.68 -28.14 4.27
CA ASN A 240 -1.19 -29.43 4.73
C ASN A 240 -2.20 -29.96 3.72
N ASP A 241 -2.03 -31.22 3.35
CA ASP A 241 -3.08 -31.94 2.62
C ASP A 241 -4.32 -32.04 3.51
N CYS A 242 -5.45 -31.50 3.03
CA CYS A 242 -6.76 -31.60 3.69
C CYS A 242 -7.39 -32.95 3.40
#